data_d708b5e7f9311cff13078df761ab71bd
#
_entry.id   d708b5e7f9311cff13078df761ab71bd
#
_cell.length_a   1.000
_cell.length_b   1.000
_cell.length_c   1.000
_cell.angle_alpha   90.00
_cell.angle_beta   90.00
_cell.angle_gamma   90.00
#
_symmetry.space_group_name_H-M   'P 1'
#
loop_
_entity.id
_entity.type
_entity.pdbx_description
1 polymer ?
#
loop_
_entity_poly.entity_id
_entity_poly.type
_entity_poly.pdbx_seq_one_letter_code
_entity_poly.pdbx_strand_id
1 'polypeptide(L)'
;MRTLADDDEQVAFWLRHTKLGVGLCVVLPVVLIGYTLLSSDAPHRGLSVALAAAVCLLSPLLLLVPVRRLVRSPRGGWFFYGWEAGGIALVLMFAALDRGAGSPIVTIFYVLLAHAALAYPPAGLAVAGGGTILAFLGLGLLGPDTSAEVLVVTSATLAVATATCAVASFNHVRAYQRTSAYAQRIALLAERDGLTGCLNHRTFHQRLGAEAAVTDQEHPLALLLVDVDHFKTVNDSHGHPAGDQVLALVGEALRSCSGPGDAVGRLGGDEFAALLPGRTSSAALAVAERVRRQVREAPAALDVTVSVGFAVTRTRADAQGLLVAADRAVYRAKRAGRDQVAGPSDTSGIPAPRTAGRV
;
A
#
# COMPACT_ATOMS: atom_id res chain seq x y z
N MET A 1 9.14 9.91 14.36
CA MET A 1 8.37 10.34 13.18
C MET A 1 8.08 9.11 12.35
N ARG A 2 6.83 8.88 11.92
CA ARG A 2 6.51 7.76 11.02
C ARG A 2 7.04 8.06 9.61
N THR A 3 7.25 7.02 8.81
CA THR A 3 7.55 7.14 7.37
C THR A 3 6.40 7.86 6.65
N LEU A 4 6.69 8.54 5.54
CA LEU A 4 5.67 9.21 4.73
C LEU A 4 4.97 8.24 3.77
N ALA A 5 5.61 7.10 3.47
CA ALA A 5 5.09 6.11 2.57
C ALA A 5 5.48 4.70 3.04
N ASP A 6 4.47 3.87 3.28
CA ASP A 6 4.62 2.47 3.68
C ASP A 6 4.38 1.53 2.47
N ASP A 7 3.69 1.98 1.42
CA ASP A 7 3.39 1.24 0.20
C ASP A 7 3.83 1.99 -1.08
N ASP A 8 3.76 1.30 -2.22
CA ASP A 8 4.20 1.84 -3.51
C ASP A 8 3.23 2.91 -4.06
N GLU A 9 1.96 2.89 -3.69
CA GLU A 9 0.97 3.90 -4.09
C GLU A 9 1.27 5.24 -3.42
N GLN A 10 1.59 5.22 -2.11
CA GLN A 10 2.03 6.40 -1.37
C GLN A 10 3.36 6.93 -1.91
N VAL A 11 4.30 6.07 -2.27
CA VAL A 11 5.55 6.48 -2.94
C VAL A 11 5.25 7.18 -4.28
N ALA A 12 4.33 6.64 -5.09
CA ALA A 12 3.95 7.24 -6.36
C ALA A 12 3.27 8.61 -6.16
N PHE A 13 2.45 8.76 -5.11
CA PHE A 13 1.87 10.04 -4.72
C PHE A 13 2.95 11.10 -4.44
N TRP A 14 3.93 10.79 -3.58
CA TRP A 14 5.01 11.72 -3.24
C TRP A 14 5.91 12.07 -4.43
N LEU A 15 6.11 11.11 -5.36
CA LEU A 15 6.81 11.39 -6.61
C LEU A 15 6.06 12.40 -7.49
N ARG A 16 4.74 12.28 -7.61
CA ARG A 16 3.90 13.24 -8.34
C ARG A 16 3.92 14.61 -7.66
N HIS A 17 3.79 14.65 -6.34
CA HIS A 17 3.85 15.89 -5.55
C HIS A 17 5.20 16.61 -5.73
N THR A 18 6.32 15.87 -5.68
CA THR A 18 7.66 16.43 -5.94
C THR A 18 7.78 17.01 -7.35
N LYS A 19 7.29 16.29 -8.38
CA LYS A 19 7.31 16.79 -9.76
C LYS A 19 6.49 18.07 -9.92
N LEU A 20 5.32 18.14 -9.28
CA LEU A 20 4.49 19.35 -9.27
C LEU A 20 5.23 20.52 -8.59
N GLY A 21 5.84 20.28 -7.42
CA GLY A 21 6.63 21.29 -6.71
C GLY A 21 7.81 21.81 -7.53
N VAL A 22 8.57 20.93 -8.20
CA VAL A 22 9.63 21.34 -9.12
C VAL A 22 9.08 22.14 -10.29
N GLY A 23 7.93 21.72 -10.85
CA GLY A 23 7.23 22.49 -11.91
C GLY A 23 6.90 23.91 -11.45
N LEU A 24 6.40 24.08 -10.22
CA LEU A 24 6.15 25.41 -9.65
C LEU A 24 7.45 26.22 -9.47
N CYS A 25 8.54 25.58 -9.05
CA CYS A 25 9.86 26.23 -8.93
C CYS A 25 10.46 26.66 -10.28
N VAL A 26 9.91 26.18 -11.42
CA VAL A 26 10.26 26.65 -12.77
C VAL A 26 9.29 27.76 -13.22
N VAL A 27 7.98 27.51 -13.09
CA VAL A 27 6.95 28.41 -13.60
C VAL A 27 6.91 29.75 -12.86
N LEU A 28 6.94 29.72 -11.52
CA LEU A 28 6.85 30.94 -10.71
C LEU A 28 8.00 31.93 -10.96
N PRO A 29 9.28 31.51 -11.04
CA PRO A 29 10.38 32.40 -11.43
C PRO A 29 10.24 32.97 -12.84
N VAL A 30 9.70 32.21 -13.81
CA VAL A 30 9.43 32.74 -15.15
C VAL A 30 8.40 33.86 -15.11
N VAL A 31 7.30 33.67 -14.36
CA VAL A 31 6.29 34.72 -14.11
C VAL A 31 6.91 35.92 -13.41
N LEU A 32 7.78 35.71 -12.42
CA LEU A 32 8.48 36.75 -11.70
C LEU A 32 9.42 37.55 -12.60
N ILE A 33 10.17 36.88 -13.48
CA ILE A 33 11.01 37.55 -14.50
C ILE A 33 10.13 38.43 -15.38
N GLY A 34 9.02 37.91 -15.90
CA GLY A 34 8.07 38.68 -16.71
C GLY A 34 7.53 39.90 -15.98
N TYR A 35 7.10 39.75 -14.73
CA TYR A 35 6.66 40.87 -13.86
C TYR A 35 7.77 41.91 -13.70
N THR A 36 8.98 41.48 -13.33
CA THR A 36 10.11 42.39 -13.07
C THR A 36 10.53 43.12 -14.34
N LEU A 37 10.44 42.50 -15.52
CA LEU A 37 10.75 43.11 -16.81
C LEU A 37 9.71 44.16 -17.24
N LEU A 38 8.44 43.95 -16.91
CA LEU A 38 7.34 44.88 -17.20
C LEU A 38 7.23 46.04 -16.19
N SER A 39 7.73 45.84 -14.96
CA SER A 39 7.71 46.88 -13.93
C SER A 39 8.80 47.93 -14.19
N SER A 40 8.38 49.21 -14.45
CA SER A 40 9.33 50.32 -14.67
C SER A 40 10.14 50.66 -13.42
N ASP A 41 9.58 50.43 -12.23
CA ASP A 41 10.07 50.96 -10.95
C ASP A 41 10.62 49.88 -10.01
N ALA A 42 11.02 48.70 -10.52
CA ALA A 42 11.55 47.61 -9.71
C ALA A 42 12.96 47.97 -9.18
N PRO A 43 13.16 48.14 -7.84
CA PRO A 43 14.40 48.69 -7.28
C PRO A 43 15.65 47.88 -7.59
N HIS A 44 15.55 46.56 -7.56
CA HIS A 44 16.70 45.64 -7.77
C HIS A 44 16.52 44.72 -8.98
N ARG A 45 16.00 45.29 -10.09
CA ARG A 45 15.58 44.54 -11.31
C ARG A 45 16.62 43.51 -11.77
N GLY A 46 17.86 43.90 -11.95
CA GLY A 46 18.93 43.01 -12.43
C GLY A 46 19.18 41.83 -11.51
N LEU A 47 19.23 42.08 -10.20
CA LEU A 47 19.44 41.05 -9.19
C LEU A 47 18.25 40.09 -9.11
N SER A 48 17.00 40.62 -9.12
CA SER A 48 15.79 39.81 -9.08
C SER A 48 15.69 38.88 -10.29
N VAL A 49 15.97 39.38 -11.50
CA VAL A 49 15.99 38.56 -12.73
C VAL A 49 17.08 37.48 -12.66
N ALA A 50 18.29 37.83 -12.22
CA ALA A 50 19.39 36.88 -12.11
C ALA A 50 19.09 35.76 -11.10
N LEU A 51 18.54 36.09 -9.93
CA LEU A 51 18.15 35.12 -8.91
C LEU A 51 16.98 34.23 -9.38
N ALA A 52 15.96 34.81 -10.01
CA ALA A 52 14.86 34.05 -10.56
C ALA A 52 15.32 33.08 -11.64
N ALA A 53 16.21 33.52 -12.53
CA ALA A 53 16.81 32.65 -13.54
C ALA A 53 17.63 31.50 -12.89
N ALA A 54 18.39 31.80 -11.84
CA ALA A 54 19.13 30.78 -11.10
C ALA A 54 18.18 29.74 -10.45
N VAL A 55 17.10 30.17 -9.82
CA VAL A 55 16.08 29.26 -9.26
C VAL A 55 15.45 28.39 -10.35
N CYS A 56 15.09 28.99 -11.47
CA CYS A 56 14.51 28.29 -12.61
C CYS A 56 15.47 27.20 -13.16
N LEU A 57 16.75 27.51 -13.32
CA LEU A 57 17.76 26.61 -13.87
C LEU A 57 18.19 25.52 -12.88
N LEU A 58 18.23 25.83 -11.59
CA LEU A 58 18.72 24.87 -10.57
C LEU A 58 17.61 23.97 -10.02
N SER A 59 16.35 24.41 -10.01
CA SER A 59 15.25 23.64 -9.43
C SER A 59 15.07 22.25 -10.05
N PRO A 60 15.29 21.98 -11.36
CA PRO A 60 15.21 20.63 -11.92
C PRO A 60 16.20 19.63 -11.29
N LEU A 61 17.32 20.12 -10.70
CA LEU A 61 18.25 19.23 -9.99
C LEU A 61 17.59 18.54 -8.77
N LEU A 62 16.51 19.09 -8.23
CA LEU A 62 15.72 18.45 -7.18
C LEU A 62 15.08 17.12 -7.63
N LEU A 63 14.92 16.89 -8.93
CA LEU A 63 14.46 15.60 -9.47
C LEU A 63 15.51 14.48 -9.32
N LEU A 64 16.78 14.83 -9.08
CA LEU A 64 17.85 13.87 -8.80
C LEU A 64 17.79 13.33 -7.36
N VAL A 65 17.03 13.98 -6.49
CA VAL A 65 16.84 13.52 -5.11
C VAL A 65 16.16 12.15 -5.12
N PRO A 66 16.68 11.13 -4.40
CA PRO A 66 16.11 9.79 -4.38
C PRO A 66 14.83 9.75 -3.53
N VAL A 67 13.75 10.40 -4.00
CA VAL A 67 12.47 10.58 -3.28
C VAL A 67 11.93 9.24 -2.77
N ARG A 68 12.05 8.15 -3.53
CA ARG A 68 11.61 6.81 -3.11
C ARG A 68 12.27 6.35 -1.79
N ARG A 69 13.57 6.62 -1.62
CA ARG A 69 14.30 6.28 -0.39
C ARG A 69 13.95 7.24 0.75
N LEU A 70 13.78 8.51 0.39
CA LEU A 70 13.53 9.59 1.34
C LEU A 70 12.16 9.42 2.05
N VAL A 71 11.09 9.17 1.29
CA VAL A 71 9.73 9.03 1.85
C VAL A 71 9.55 7.78 2.71
N ARG A 72 10.35 6.73 2.47
CA ARG A 72 10.43 5.53 3.30
C ARG A 72 11.32 5.70 4.54
N SER A 73 11.98 6.87 4.67
CA SER A 73 12.82 7.21 5.81
C SER A 73 12.07 8.07 6.82
N PRO A 74 12.34 7.93 8.14
CA PRO A 74 11.81 8.83 9.16
C PRO A 74 12.21 10.31 8.95
N ARG A 75 13.24 10.57 8.14
CA ARG A 75 13.70 11.92 7.79
C ARG A 75 12.95 12.56 6.62
N GLY A 76 12.12 11.79 5.90
CA GLY A 76 11.39 12.29 4.72
C GLY A 76 10.53 13.52 5.02
N GLY A 77 9.83 13.52 6.15
CA GLY A 77 9.01 14.66 6.56
C GLY A 77 9.81 15.97 6.69
N TRP A 78 11.01 15.92 7.24
CA TRP A 78 11.86 17.09 7.39
C TRP A 78 12.30 17.71 6.06
N PHE A 79 12.53 16.89 5.04
CA PHE A 79 12.86 17.35 3.70
C PHE A 79 11.72 18.19 3.10
N PHE A 80 10.48 17.71 3.17
CA PHE A 80 9.34 18.42 2.58
C PHE A 80 8.98 19.69 3.37
N TYR A 81 9.06 19.67 4.69
CA TYR A 81 8.90 20.90 5.48
C TYR A 81 10.03 21.90 5.23
N GLY A 82 11.28 21.44 5.04
CA GLY A 82 12.41 22.29 4.64
C GLY A 82 12.22 22.88 3.25
N TRP A 83 11.65 22.13 2.31
CA TRP A 83 11.31 22.64 0.98
C TRP A 83 10.29 23.78 1.06
N GLU A 84 9.20 23.59 1.83
CA GLU A 84 8.18 24.61 2.03
C GLU A 84 8.77 25.88 2.68
N ALA A 85 9.56 25.74 3.74
CA ALA A 85 10.25 26.84 4.38
C ALA A 85 11.20 27.58 3.41
N GLY A 86 11.91 26.85 2.55
CA GLY A 86 12.73 27.40 1.47
C GLY A 86 11.92 28.21 0.47
N GLY A 87 10.74 27.72 0.08
CA GLY A 87 9.79 28.43 -0.78
C GLY A 87 9.33 29.75 -0.16
N ILE A 88 8.94 29.74 1.13
CA ILE A 88 8.56 30.93 1.88
C ILE A 88 9.73 31.94 1.92
N ALA A 89 10.94 31.46 2.23
CA ALA A 89 12.13 32.33 2.29
C ALA A 89 12.45 32.97 0.92
N LEU A 90 12.30 32.23 -0.18
CA LEU A 90 12.47 32.77 -1.54
C LEU A 90 11.42 33.87 -1.85
N VAL A 91 10.16 33.66 -1.51
CA VAL A 91 9.11 34.68 -1.72
C VAL A 91 9.42 35.95 -0.91
N LEU A 92 9.84 35.81 0.37
CA LEU A 92 10.24 36.92 1.20
C LEU A 92 11.43 37.68 0.60
N MET A 93 12.44 36.99 0.12
CA MET A 93 13.63 37.59 -0.50
C MET A 93 13.24 38.40 -1.73
N PHE A 94 12.43 37.83 -2.64
CA PHE A 94 12.00 38.54 -3.84
C PHE A 94 11.08 39.72 -3.53
N ALA A 95 10.15 39.57 -2.56
CA ALA A 95 9.31 40.67 -2.12
C ALA A 95 10.14 41.80 -1.49
N ALA A 96 11.15 41.50 -0.67
CA ALA A 96 12.04 42.48 -0.10
C ALA A 96 12.89 43.23 -1.15
N LEU A 97 13.30 42.56 -2.22
CA LEU A 97 14.02 43.15 -3.36
C LEU A 97 13.12 44.02 -4.24
N ASP A 98 11.82 43.90 -4.16
CA ASP A 98 10.84 44.71 -4.93
C ASP A 98 10.29 45.88 -4.08
N ARG A 99 9.15 45.69 -3.42
CA ARG A 99 8.44 46.73 -2.65
C ARG A 99 8.09 46.28 -1.24
N GLY A 100 8.81 45.29 -0.71
CA GLY A 100 8.53 44.71 0.60
C GLY A 100 7.17 44.04 0.64
N ALA A 101 6.43 44.23 1.72
CA ALA A 101 5.11 43.64 1.91
C ALA A 101 4.04 44.17 0.93
N GLY A 102 4.26 45.32 0.31
CA GLY A 102 3.38 45.90 -0.75
C GLY A 102 3.62 45.26 -2.13
N SER A 103 4.58 44.37 -2.29
CA SER A 103 4.87 43.71 -3.57
C SER A 103 3.78 42.71 -3.94
N PRO A 104 3.32 42.67 -5.22
CA PRO A 104 2.44 41.61 -5.73
C PRO A 104 3.03 40.20 -5.58
N ILE A 105 4.36 40.08 -5.41
CA ILE A 105 5.07 38.80 -5.25
C ILE A 105 4.56 38.03 -4.02
N VAL A 106 4.05 38.71 -2.99
CA VAL A 106 3.49 38.06 -1.80
C VAL A 106 2.28 37.18 -2.11
N THR A 107 1.62 37.37 -3.25
CA THR A 107 0.52 36.50 -3.69
C THR A 107 0.98 35.07 -3.97
N ILE A 108 2.27 34.84 -4.21
CA ILE A 108 2.85 33.49 -4.37
C ILE A 108 2.67 32.65 -3.09
N PHE A 109 2.53 33.26 -1.91
CA PHE A 109 2.24 32.53 -0.67
C PHE A 109 0.95 31.68 -0.77
N TYR A 110 -0.07 32.16 -1.47
CA TYR A 110 -1.29 31.38 -1.69
C TYR A 110 -1.06 30.13 -2.55
N VAL A 111 -0.13 30.19 -3.52
CA VAL A 111 0.25 29.05 -4.35
C VAL A 111 1.03 28.02 -3.51
N LEU A 112 1.93 28.48 -2.63
CA LEU A 112 2.65 27.59 -1.71
C LEU A 112 1.68 26.88 -0.75
N LEU A 113 0.74 27.61 -0.14
CA LEU A 113 -0.27 27.03 0.73
C LEU A 113 -1.16 26.02 0.00
N ALA A 114 -1.56 26.32 -1.24
CA ALA A 114 -2.35 25.40 -2.05
C ALA A 114 -1.55 24.12 -2.41
N HIS A 115 -0.27 24.26 -2.73
CA HIS A 115 0.60 23.12 -2.97
C HIS A 115 0.79 22.26 -1.71
N ALA A 116 1.02 22.90 -0.56
CA ALA A 116 1.14 22.22 0.72
C ALA A 116 -0.16 21.46 1.10
N ALA A 117 -1.34 22.02 0.77
CA ALA A 117 -2.64 21.42 1.07
C ALA A 117 -2.86 20.05 0.37
N LEU A 118 -2.14 19.78 -0.71
CA LEU A 118 -2.23 18.50 -1.43
C LEU A 118 -1.56 17.34 -0.69
N ALA A 119 -0.59 17.64 0.20
CA ALA A 119 0.24 16.60 0.79
C ALA A 119 0.34 16.65 2.32
N TYR A 120 0.16 17.83 2.93
CA TYR A 120 0.37 17.96 4.37
C TYR A 120 -0.91 17.75 5.17
N PRO A 121 -0.79 17.12 6.35
CA PRO A 121 -1.91 17.00 7.27
C PRO A 121 -2.34 18.39 7.78
N PRO A 122 -3.57 18.57 8.29
CA PRO A 122 -4.10 19.86 8.75
C PRO A 122 -3.20 20.59 9.75
N ALA A 123 -2.56 19.84 10.67
CA ALA A 123 -1.60 20.41 11.62
C ALA A 123 -0.35 20.97 10.94
N GLY A 124 0.16 20.27 9.91
CA GLY A 124 1.31 20.74 9.12
C GLY A 124 0.99 22.01 8.35
N LEU A 125 -0.23 22.09 7.79
CA LEU A 125 -0.73 23.30 7.12
C LEU A 125 -0.90 24.49 8.08
N ALA A 126 -1.40 24.24 9.29
CA ALA A 126 -1.50 25.30 10.30
C ALA A 126 -0.12 25.88 10.66
N VAL A 127 0.90 25.01 10.75
CA VAL A 127 2.31 25.45 11.00
C VAL A 127 2.85 26.21 9.80
N ALA A 128 2.70 25.69 8.57
CA ALA A 128 3.17 26.36 7.35
C ALA A 128 2.47 27.72 7.15
N GLY A 129 1.14 27.76 7.27
CA GLY A 129 0.37 28.98 7.13
C GLY A 129 0.66 30.01 8.23
N GLY A 130 0.76 29.58 9.49
CA GLY A 130 1.19 30.43 10.60
C GLY A 130 2.57 31.00 10.38
N GLY A 131 3.53 30.18 9.94
CA GLY A 131 4.88 30.60 9.56
C GLY A 131 4.87 31.61 8.41
N THR A 132 4.05 31.41 7.39
CA THR A 132 3.87 32.33 6.26
C THR A 132 3.33 33.68 6.72
N ILE A 133 2.31 33.70 7.59
CA ILE A 133 1.73 34.94 8.15
C ILE A 133 2.79 35.69 8.98
N LEU A 134 3.50 34.99 9.86
CA LEU A 134 4.55 35.61 10.68
C LEU A 134 5.68 36.18 9.81
N ALA A 135 6.09 35.46 8.78
CA ALA A 135 7.09 35.87 7.83
C ALA A 135 6.64 37.12 7.04
N PHE A 136 5.40 37.17 6.58
CA PHE A 136 4.80 38.34 5.92
C PHE A 136 4.73 39.55 6.87
N LEU A 137 4.26 39.37 8.11
CA LEU A 137 4.23 40.42 9.12
C LEU A 137 5.63 40.95 9.43
N GLY A 138 6.63 40.07 9.56
CA GLY A 138 8.01 40.45 9.74
C GLY A 138 8.53 41.33 8.59
N LEU A 139 8.22 40.92 7.34
CA LEU A 139 8.60 41.73 6.15
C LEU A 139 7.97 43.11 6.18
N GLY A 140 6.70 43.23 6.56
CA GLY A 140 5.99 44.49 6.58
C GLY A 140 6.33 45.41 7.75
N LEU A 141 6.67 44.87 8.93
CA LEU A 141 7.02 45.60 10.11
C LEU A 141 8.51 46.08 10.10
N LEU A 142 9.38 45.32 9.43
CA LEU A 142 10.81 45.62 9.33
C LEU A 142 11.18 46.36 8.03
N GLY A 143 10.29 46.36 7.04
CA GLY A 143 10.46 47.02 5.75
C GLY A 143 9.98 48.48 5.76
N PRO A 144 10.39 49.28 4.78
CA PRO A 144 9.93 50.66 4.63
C PRO A 144 8.46 50.72 4.12
N ASP A 145 7.72 51.71 4.59
CA ASP A 145 6.47 52.26 4.01
C ASP A 145 5.32 51.25 3.72
N THR A 146 5.20 50.18 4.51
CA THR A 146 4.03 49.32 4.38
C THR A 146 2.83 49.89 5.15
N SER A 147 1.70 50.12 4.46
CA SER A 147 0.50 50.62 5.12
C SER A 147 -0.14 49.56 6.02
N ALA A 148 -0.70 49.97 7.15
CA ALA A 148 -1.41 49.08 8.07
C ALA A 148 -2.54 48.28 7.38
N GLU A 149 -3.18 48.88 6.38
CA GLU A 149 -4.25 48.26 5.59
C GLU A 149 -3.75 47.03 4.84
N VAL A 150 -2.59 47.12 4.17
CA VAL A 150 -1.95 46.02 3.45
C VAL A 150 -1.61 44.89 4.42
N LEU A 151 -1.03 45.22 5.59
CA LEU A 151 -0.70 44.22 6.60
C LEU A 151 -1.95 43.50 7.12
N VAL A 152 -2.99 44.23 7.45
CA VAL A 152 -4.22 43.65 8.00
C VAL A 152 -4.93 42.77 6.95
N VAL A 153 -5.17 43.33 5.75
CA VAL A 153 -5.93 42.62 4.71
C VAL A 153 -5.19 41.38 4.23
N THR A 154 -3.88 41.46 3.96
CA THR A 154 -3.10 40.34 3.48
C THR A 154 -2.94 39.25 4.57
N SER A 155 -2.72 39.64 5.82
CA SER A 155 -2.64 38.65 6.92
C SER A 155 -3.97 37.95 7.15
N ALA A 156 -5.09 38.69 7.10
CA ALA A 156 -6.44 38.12 7.23
C ALA A 156 -6.75 37.13 6.07
N THR A 157 -6.44 37.51 4.84
CA THR A 157 -6.68 36.65 3.68
C THR A 157 -5.76 35.41 3.69
N LEU A 158 -4.50 35.51 4.13
CA LEU A 158 -3.62 34.36 4.35
C LEU A 158 -4.15 33.44 5.45
N ALA A 159 -4.71 34.00 6.53
CA ALA A 159 -5.33 33.21 7.60
C ALA A 159 -6.56 32.42 7.08
N VAL A 160 -7.42 33.10 6.31
CA VAL A 160 -8.58 32.46 5.67
C VAL A 160 -8.14 31.38 4.70
N ALA A 161 -7.15 31.64 3.84
CA ALA A 161 -6.60 30.67 2.92
C ALA A 161 -6.02 29.45 3.66
N THR A 162 -5.25 29.69 4.73
CA THR A 162 -4.70 28.61 5.58
C THR A 162 -5.81 27.76 6.18
N ALA A 163 -6.86 28.37 6.75
CA ALA A 163 -7.98 27.66 7.32
C ALA A 163 -8.73 26.85 6.25
N THR A 164 -8.97 27.43 5.07
CA THR A 164 -9.63 26.75 3.94
C THR A 164 -8.82 25.55 3.47
N CYS A 165 -7.50 25.70 3.31
CA CYS A 165 -6.59 24.63 2.93
C CYS A 165 -6.56 23.52 3.99
N ALA A 166 -6.56 23.87 5.29
CA ALA A 166 -6.57 22.91 6.39
C ALA A 166 -7.90 22.11 6.42
N VAL A 167 -9.04 22.76 6.18
CA VAL A 167 -10.34 22.08 6.07
C VAL A 167 -10.37 21.16 4.84
N ALA A 168 -9.86 21.60 3.70
CA ALA A 168 -9.78 20.79 2.49
C ALA A 168 -8.91 19.55 2.70
N SER A 169 -7.71 19.70 3.29
CA SER A 169 -6.82 18.59 3.65
C SER A 169 -7.49 17.61 4.63
N PHE A 170 -8.17 18.11 5.65
CA PHE A 170 -8.91 17.29 6.61
C PHE A 170 -10.01 16.46 5.94
N ASN A 171 -10.79 17.07 5.06
CA ASN A 171 -11.84 16.38 4.31
C ASN A 171 -11.26 15.33 3.36
N HIS A 172 -10.13 15.64 2.69
CA HIS A 172 -9.43 14.69 1.82
C HIS A 172 -8.93 13.46 2.59
N VAL A 173 -8.26 13.66 3.72
CA VAL A 173 -7.77 12.57 4.58
C VAL A 173 -8.94 11.71 5.09
N ARG A 174 -10.03 12.33 5.53
CA ARG A 174 -11.22 11.59 5.98
C ARG A 174 -11.90 10.80 4.86
N ALA A 175 -12.01 11.39 3.67
CA ALA A 175 -12.57 10.69 2.50
C ALA A 175 -11.73 9.46 2.14
N TYR A 176 -10.41 9.59 2.09
CA TYR A 176 -9.50 8.48 1.83
C TYR A 176 -9.64 7.36 2.88
N GLN A 177 -9.66 7.71 4.18
CA GLN A 177 -9.84 6.74 5.26
C GLN A 177 -11.17 5.99 5.17
N ARG A 178 -12.25 6.68 4.82
CA ARG A 178 -13.57 6.06 4.63
C ARG A 178 -13.56 5.09 3.46
N THR A 179 -13.01 5.50 2.31
CA THR A 179 -12.95 4.65 1.11
C THR A 179 -12.13 3.40 1.37
N SER A 180 -10.98 3.53 2.03
CA SER A 180 -10.15 2.39 2.43
C SER A 180 -10.87 1.45 3.41
N ALA A 181 -11.58 1.99 4.40
CA ALA A 181 -12.36 1.19 5.34
C ALA A 181 -13.53 0.46 4.65
N TYR A 182 -14.21 1.08 3.67
CA TYR A 182 -15.24 0.41 2.87
C TYR A 182 -14.65 -0.70 2.01
N ALA A 183 -13.52 -0.46 1.34
CA ALA A 183 -12.83 -1.48 0.54
C ALA A 183 -12.45 -2.70 1.39
N GLN A 184 -11.88 -2.48 2.58
CA GLN A 184 -11.57 -3.55 3.53
C GLN A 184 -12.84 -4.29 3.98
N ARG A 185 -13.93 -3.58 4.24
CA ARG A 185 -15.21 -4.20 4.66
C ARG A 185 -15.83 -5.05 3.56
N ILE A 186 -15.76 -4.60 2.30
CA ILE A 186 -16.20 -5.39 1.14
C ILE A 186 -15.31 -6.63 0.99
N ALA A 187 -14.00 -6.51 1.10
CA ALA A 187 -13.08 -7.63 1.06
C ALA A 187 -13.34 -8.65 2.18
N LEU A 188 -13.73 -8.19 3.38
CA LEU A 188 -14.14 -9.06 4.49
C LEU A 188 -15.48 -9.76 4.26
N LEU A 189 -16.37 -9.19 3.46
CA LEU A 189 -17.66 -9.80 3.10
C LEU A 189 -17.56 -10.74 1.89
N ALA A 190 -16.50 -10.62 1.08
CA ALA A 190 -16.25 -11.54 0.01
C ALA A 190 -16.05 -12.97 0.56
N GLU A 191 -16.72 -13.95 0.00
CA GLU A 191 -16.57 -15.37 0.36
C GLU A 191 -15.43 -16.03 -0.38
N ARG A 192 -15.04 -15.47 -1.52
CA ARG A 192 -14.07 -16.04 -2.45
C ARG A 192 -12.84 -15.15 -2.61
N ASP A 193 -11.73 -15.81 -2.92
CA ASP A 193 -10.49 -15.17 -3.36
C ASP A 193 -10.68 -14.63 -4.79
N GLY A 194 -10.41 -13.36 -5.00
CA GLY A 194 -10.67 -12.67 -6.26
C GLY A 194 -9.81 -13.15 -7.44
N LEU A 195 -8.64 -13.73 -7.16
CA LEU A 195 -7.71 -14.22 -8.17
C LEU A 195 -8.09 -15.63 -8.64
N THR A 196 -8.35 -16.53 -7.68
CA THR A 196 -8.48 -17.96 -7.93
C THR A 196 -9.94 -18.44 -8.00
N GLY A 197 -10.90 -17.62 -7.49
CA GLY A 197 -12.30 -17.99 -7.35
C GLY A 197 -12.57 -19.07 -6.30
N CYS A 198 -11.56 -19.56 -5.59
CA CYS A 198 -11.68 -20.46 -4.45
C CYS A 198 -12.28 -19.71 -3.24
N LEU A 199 -12.75 -20.42 -2.23
CA LEU A 199 -13.12 -19.80 -0.97
C LEU A 199 -11.90 -19.08 -0.38
N ASN A 200 -12.10 -17.92 0.23
CA ASN A 200 -11.02 -17.27 0.96
C ASN A 200 -10.74 -18.00 2.27
N HIS A 201 -9.61 -17.71 2.89
CA HIS A 201 -9.15 -18.31 4.14
C HIS A 201 -10.26 -18.38 5.21
N ARG A 202 -10.96 -17.26 5.44
CA ARG A 202 -12.00 -17.18 6.48
C ARG A 202 -13.17 -18.12 6.20
N THR A 203 -13.69 -18.06 4.98
CA THR A 203 -14.86 -18.87 4.58
C THR A 203 -14.52 -20.35 4.56
N PHE A 204 -13.31 -20.70 4.11
CA PHE A 204 -12.83 -22.07 4.15
C PHE A 204 -12.74 -22.62 5.58
N HIS A 205 -12.17 -21.85 6.51
CA HIS A 205 -12.09 -22.27 7.92
C HIS A 205 -13.46 -22.39 8.61
N GLN A 206 -14.40 -21.51 8.29
CA GLN A 206 -15.79 -21.66 8.75
C GLN A 206 -16.42 -22.96 8.25
N ARG A 207 -16.23 -23.29 6.96
CA ARG A 207 -16.73 -24.53 6.36
C ARG A 207 -16.06 -25.76 6.98
N LEU A 208 -14.74 -25.74 7.14
CA LEU A 208 -14.00 -26.81 7.81
C LEU A 208 -14.52 -27.07 9.22
N GLY A 209 -14.76 -26.03 10.02
CA GLY A 209 -15.32 -26.16 11.36
C GLY A 209 -16.72 -26.79 11.36
N ALA A 210 -17.56 -26.38 10.43
CA ALA A 210 -18.92 -26.94 10.29
C ALA A 210 -18.90 -28.43 9.92
N GLU A 211 -18.10 -28.81 8.92
CA GLU A 211 -17.98 -30.21 8.47
C GLU A 211 -17.32 -31.10 9.53
N ALA A 212 -16.27 -30.62 10.21
CA ALA A 212 -15.61 -31.35 11.27
C ALA A 212 -16.54 -31.64 12.47
N ALA A 213 -17.50 -30.75 12.73
CA ALA A 213 -18.48 -30.90 13.81
C ALA A 213 -19.52 -32.00 13.58
N VAL A 214 -19.79 -32.36 12.31
CA VAL A 214 -20.80 -33.36 11.93
C VAL A 214 -20.21 -34.70 11.45
N THR A 215 -18.87 -34.78 11.41
CA THR A 215 -18.13 -35.97 10.97
C THR A 215 -18.35 -37.16 11.92
N ASP A 216 -18.59 -38.34 11.36
CA ASP A 216 -18.74 -39.61 12.07
C ASP A 216 -18.16 -40.77 11.24
N GLN A 217 -18.40 -42.02 11.69
CA GLN A 217 -17.89 -43.24 11.01
C GLN A 217 -18.48 -43.44 9.61
N GLU A 218 -19.71 -43.02 9.38
CA GLU A 218 -20.43 -43.18 8.11
C GLU A 218 -20.12 -42.02 7.17
N HIS A 219 -19.82 -40.85 7.72
CA HIS A 219 -19.50 -39.58 7.01
C HIS A 219 -18.09 -39.11 7.35
N PRO A 220 -17.06 -39.77 6.84
CA PRO A 220 -15.68 -39.35 7.07
C PRO A 220 -15.41 -37.99 6.41
N LEU A 221 -14.44 -37.26 6.94
CA LEU A 221 -14.01 -36.00 6.41
C LEU A 221 -12.54 -36.08 6.01
N ALA A 222 -12.24 -35.80 4.75
CA ALA A 222 -10.86 -35.66 4.27
C ALA A 222 -10.53 -34.18 4.05
N LEU A 223 -9.30 -33.82 4.35
CA LEU A 223 -8.71 -32.51 4.10
C LEU A 223 -7.43 -32.69 3.30
N LEU A 224 -7.34 -32.02 2.16
CA LEU A 224 -6.12 -31.86 1.39
C LEU A 224 -5.53 -30.47 1.67
N LEU A 225 -4.24 -30.40 1.86
CA LEU A 225 -3.46 -29.15 1.77
C LEU A 225 -2.53 -29.25 0.56
N VAL A 226 -2.45 -28.19 -0.20
CA VAL A 226 -1.69 -28.09 -1.45
C VAL A 226 -0.80 -26.85 -1.39
N ASP A 227 0.45 -27.02 -1.71
CA ASP A 227 1.44 -25.94 -1.71
C ASP A 227 2.18 -25.95 -3.07
N VAL A 228 2.31 -24.79 -3.67
CA VAL A 228 2.95 -24.64 -4.98
C VAL A 228 4.46 -24.69 -4.83
N ASP A 229 5.06 -25.70 -5.43
CA ASP A 229 6.51 -25.90 -5.32
C ASP A 229 7.28 -24.76 -5.99
N HIS A 230 8.27 -24.22 -5.28
CA HIS A 230 9.15 -23.15 -5.78
C HIS A 230 8.44 -21.87 -6.26
N PHE A 231 7.25 -21.55 -5.74
CA PHE A 231 6.44 -20.41 -6.17
C PHE A 231 7.21 -19.07 -6.12
N LYS A 232 8.04 -18.87 -5.09
CA LYS A 232 8.90 -17.69 -5.01
C LYS A 232 9.84 -17.57 -6.20
N THR A 233 10.43 -18.68 -6.67
CA THR A 233 11.31 -18.70 -7.84
C THR A 233 10.57 -18.27 -9.11
N VAL A 234 9.31 -18.68 -9.27
CA VAL A 234 8.47 -18.24 -10.39
C VAL A 234 8.30 -16.72 -10.36
N ASN A 235 7.94 -16.15 -9.21
CA ASN A 235 7.79 -14.70 -9.06
C ASN A 235 9.11 -13.95 -9.31
N ASP A 236 10.21 -14.46 -8.77
CA ASP A 236 11.51 -13.82 -8.90
C ASP A 236 12.05 -13.86 -10.34
N SER A 237 11.73 -14.93 -11.11
CA SER A 237 12.20 -15.11 -12.48
C SER A 237 11.28 -14.52 -13.55
N HIS A 238 9.94 -14.55 -13.35
CA HIS A 238 8.95 -14.19 -14.37
C HIS A 238 8.02 -13.05 -13.95
N GLY A 239 8.20 -12.53 -12.73
CA GLY A 239 7.38 -11.46 -12.16
C GLY A 239 6.03 -11.93 -11.58
N HIS A 240 5.41 -11.07 -10.78
CA HIS A 240 4.13 -11.34 -10.11
C HIS A 240 2.98 -11.74 -11.05
N PRO A 241 2.84 -11.18 -12.28
CA PRO A 241 1.77 -11.62 -13.18
C PRO A 241 1.85 -13.10 -13.58
N ALA A 242 3.06 -13.64 -13.68
CA ALA A 242 3.25 -15.07 -13.95
C ALA A 242 2.88 -15.93 -12.72
N GLY A 243 3.22 -15.48 -11.53
CA GLY A 243 2.77 -16.10 -10.28
C GLY A 243 1.25 -16.12 -10.15
N ASP A 244 0.58 -15.03 -10.51
CA ASP A 244 -0.88 -14.94 -10.49
C ASP A 244 -1.52 -15.97 -11.45
N GLN A 245 -0.95 -16.17 -12.64
CA GLN A 245 -1.39 -17.21 -13.57
C GLN A 245 -1.25 -18.63 -12.99
N VAL A 246 -0.13 -18.89 -12.30
CA VAL A 246 0.09 -20.18 -11.62
C VAL A 246 -0.97 -20.40 -10.53
N LEU A 247 -1.23 -19.40 -9.70
CA LEU A 247 -2.24 -19.51 -8.66
C LEU A 247 -3.65 -19.75 -9.21
N ALA A 248 -4.02 -19.06 -10.29
CA ALA A 248 -5.30 -19.27 -10.97
C ALA A 248 -5.40 -20.70 -11.53
N LEU A 249 -4.34 -21.22 -12.13
CA LEU A 249 -4.24 -22.58 -12.66
C LEU A 249 -4.42 -23.63 -11.54
N VAL A 250 -3.73 -23.48 -10.41
CA VAL A 250 -3.85 -24.40 -9.26
C VAL A 250 -5.27 -24.36 -8.68
N GLY A 251 -5.85 -23.15 -8.55
CA GLY A 251 -7.24 -22.99 -8.10
C GLY A 251 -8.23 -23.68 -9.04
N GLU A 252 -8.04 -23.59 -10.37
CA GLU A 252 -8.87 -24.28 -11.36
C GLU A 252 -8.70 -25.79 -11.30
N ALA A 253 -7.48 -26.30 -11.20
CA ALA A 253 -7.20 -27.73 -11.04
C ALA A 253 -7.90 -28.32 -9.81
N LEU A 254 -7.85 -27.62 -8.69
CA LEU A 254 -8.54 -28.03 -7.47
C LEU A 254 -10.06 -28.07 -7.65
N ARG A 255 -10.66 -27.01 -8.23
CA ARG A 255 -12.12 -26.96 -8.44
C ARG A 255 -12.59 -28.02 -9.42
N SER A 256 -11.86 -28.25 -10.52
CA SER A 256 -12.24 -29.27 -11.52
C SER A 256 -12.07 -30.70 -11.00
N CYS A 257 -11.16 -30.94 -10.06
CA CYS A 257 -10.99 -32.24 -9.40
C CYS A 257 -11.96 -32.47 -8.23
N SER A 258 -12.66 -31.43 -7.78
CA SER A 258 -13.61 -31.48 -6.66
C SER A 258 -15.03 -31.74 -7.16
N GLY A 259 -15.83 -32.44 -6.37
CA GLY A 259 -17.21 -32.77 -6.68
C GLY A 259 -18.23 -31.88 -5.99
N PRO A 260 -19.54 -32.13 -6.23
CA PRO A 260 -20.59 -31.44 -5.48
C PRO A 260 -20.45 -31.70 -3.98
N GLY A 261 -20.51 -30.65 -3.18
CA GLY A 261 -20.35 -30.71 -1.72
C GLY A 261 -18.91 -30.52 -1.23
N ASP A 262 -17.93 -30.76 -2.09
CA ASP A 262 -16.52 -30.42 -1.75
C ASP A 262 -16.33 -28.90 -1.69
N ALA A 263 -15.37 -28.44 -0.87
CA ALA A 263 -15.06 -27.03 -0.75
C ALA A 263 -13.57 -26.80 -1.01
N VAL A 264 -13.24 -25.85 -1.90
CA VAL A 264 -11.86 -25.49 -2.25
C VAL A 264 -11.58 -24.08 -1.77
N GLY A 265 -10.49 -23.90 -1.04
CA GLY A 265 -10.07 -22.61 -0.50
C GLY A 265 -8.60 -22.27 -0.81
N ARG A 266 -8.31 -20.98 -0.88
CA ARG A 266 -6.95 -20.44 -0.84
C ARG A 266 -6.70 -19.94 0.56
N LEU A 267 -5.69 -20.52 1.24
CA LEU A 267 -5.39 -20.21 2.63
C LEU A 267 -4.48 -18.99 2.78
N GLY A 268 -3.63 -18.74 1.79
CA GLY A 268 -2.73 -17.58 1.74
C GLY A 268 -1.59 -17.84 0.76
N GLY A 269 -0.99 -16.80 0.23
CA GLY A 269 0.16 -16.91 -0.67
C GLY A 269 -0.04 -17.97 -1.77
N ASP A 270 0.74 -19.04 -1.66
CA ASP A 270 0.79 -20.21 -2.55
C ASP A 270 0.12 -21.46 -1.95
N GLU A 271 -0.60 -21.33 -0.83
CA GLU A 271 -1.23 -22.42 -0.11
C GLU A 271 -2.72 -22.53 -0.43
N PHE A 272 -3.16 -23.73 -0.78
CA PHE A 272 -4.56 -24.08 -1.05
C PHE A 272 -5.01 -25.26 -0.20
N ALA A 273 -6.34 -25.42 -0.09
CA ALA A 273 -6.93 -26.55 0.58
C ALA A 273 -8.18 -27.05 -0.15
N ALA A 274 -8.45 -28.35 -0.03
CA ALA A 274 -9.73 -28.93 -0.43
C ALA A 274 -10.32 -29.74 0.73
N LEU A 275 -11.58 -29.47 1.02
CA LEU A 275 -12.37 -30.18 2.03
C LEU A 275 -13.31 -31.13 1.31
N LEU A 276 -13.24 -32.40 1.66
CA LEU A 276 -13.90 -33.51 0.95
C LEU A 276 -14.77 -34.31 1.91
N PRO A 277 -16.01 -33.89 2.17
CA PRO A 277 -16.94 -34.62 3.02
C PRO A 277 -17.32 -35.99 2.41
N GLY A 278 -17.47 -37.02 3.26
CA GLY A 278 -17.83 -38.37 2.87
C GLY A 278 -16.72 -39.14 2.15
N ARG A 279 -15.49 -38.60 2.04
CA ARG A 279 -14.41 -39.27 1.31
C ARG A 279 -13.53 -40.10 2.22
N THR A 280 -13.26 -41.34 1.80
CA THR A 280 -12.30 -42.25 2.42
C THR A 280 -10.86 -41.84 2.10
N SER A 281 -9.88 -42.44 2.76
CA SER A 281 -8.45 -42.18 2.51
C SER A 281 -8.05 -42.49 1.05
N SER A 282 -8.55 -43.58 0.48
CA SER A 282 -8.29 -43.93 -0.93
C SER A 282 -8.92 -42.94 -1.91
N ALA A 283 -10.14 -42.47 -1.62
CA ALA A 283 -10.80 -41.44 -2.44
C ALA A 283 -10.08 -40.08 -2.35
N ALA A 284 -9.65 -39.68 -1.15
CA ALA A 284 -8.85 -38.46 -0.95
C ALA A 284 -7.52 -38.51 -1.70
N LEU A 285 -6.80 -39.66 -1.63
CA LEU A 285 -5.58 -39.90 -2.39
C LEU A 285 -5.83 -39.76 -3.91
N ALA A 286 -6.91 -40.33 -4.42
CA ALA A 286 -7.25 -40.26 -5.86
C ALA A 286 -7.50 -38.80 -6.30
N VAL A 287 -8.17 -37.99 -5.47
CA VAL A 287 -8.37 -36.55 -5.75
C VAL A 287 -7.02 -35.83 -5.72
N ALA A 288 -6.21 -36.05 -4.69
CA ALA A 288 -4.90 -35.42 -4.54
C ALA A 288 -3.98 -35.69 -5.73
N GLU A 289 -3.91 -36.95 -6.20
CA GLU A 289 -3.09 -37.35 -7.36
C GLU A 289 -3.63 -36.76 -8.68
N ARG A 290 -4.96 -36.60 -8.84
CA ARG A 290 -5.53 -35.90 -9.99
C ARG A 290 -5.14 -34.44 -10.01
N VAL A 291 -5.24 -33.75 -8.87
CA VAL A 291 -4.84 -32.34 -8.75
C VAL A 291 -3.35 -32.19 -9.11
N ARG A 292 -2.47 -32.97 -8.49
CA ARG A 292 -1.03 -32.96 -8.76
C ARG A 292 -0.73 -33.14 -10.25
N ARG A 293 -1.32 -34.19 -10.86
CA ARG A 293 -1.13 -34.49 -12.29
C ARG A 293 -1.67 -33.37 -13.19
N GLN A 294 -2.87 -32.84 -12.91
CA GLN A 294 -3.46 -31.79 -13.71
C GLN A 294 -2.65 -30.49 -13.68
N VAL A 295 -2.06 -30.13 -12.53
CA VAL A 295 -1.13 -29.01 -12.44
C VAL A 295 0.13 -29.26 -13.25
N ARG A 296 0.73 -30.44 -13.12
CA ARG A 296 1.96 -30.81 -13.83
C ARG A 296 1.79 -30.89 -15.36
N GLU A 297 0.63 -31.37 -15.82
CA GLU A 297 0.33 -31.55 -17.26
C GLU A 297 -0.29 -30.31 -17.91
N ALA A 298 -0.50 -29.24 -17.11
CA ALA A 298 -1.09 -28.01 -17.64
C ALA A 298 -0.19 -27.38 -18.72
N PRO A 299 -0.77 -26.93 -19.84
CA PRO A 299 -0.01 -26.32 -20.93
C PRO A 299 0.44 -24.89 -20.60
N ALA A 300 1.00 -24.70 -19.41
CA ALA A 300 1.60 -23.44 -18.99
C ALA A 300 3.07 -23.43 -19.38
N ALA A 301 3.57 -22.29 -19.84
CA ALA A 301 4.97 -22.07 -20.16
C ALA A 301 5.92 -22.20 -18.94
N LEU A 302 5.36 -22.46 -17.75
CA LEU A 302 6.05 -22.54 -16.47
C LEU A 302 5.97 -24.00 -15.99
N ASP A 303 7.12 -24.63 -15.78
CA ASP A 303 7.24 -25.98 -15.22
C ASP A 303 6.94 -25.94 -13.71
N VAL A 304 5.65 -25.96 -13.36
CA VAL A 304 5.18 -25.80 -11.98
C VAL A 304 4.60 -27.11 -11.48
N THR A 305 4.98 -27.50 -10.26
CA THR A 305 4.45 -28.65 -9.55
C THR A 305 3.84 -28.25 -8.21
N VAL A 306 3.11 -29.18 -7.59
CA VAL A 306 2.53 -29.02 -6.27
C VAL A 306 2.86 -30.18 -5.35
N SER A 307 3.11 -29.87 -4.09
CA SER A 307 3.19 -30.86 -3.02
C SER A 307 1.83 -30.92 -2.32
N VAL A 308 1.27 -32.12 -2.21
CA VAL A 308 -0.06 -32.32 -1.61
C VAL A 308 0.07 -33.19 -0.37
N GLY A 309 -0.51 -32.73 0.72
CA GLY A 309 -0.66 -33.51 1.96
C GLY A 309 -2.14 -33.72 2.25
N PHE A 310 -2.53 -34.92 2.69
CA PHE A 310 -3.91 -35.12 3.12
C PHE A 310 -4.02 -35.85 4.46
N ALA A 311 -5.13 -35.56 5.15
CA ALA A 311 -5.53 -36.26 6.37
C ALA A 311 -7.01 -36.61 6.30
N VAL A 312 -7.42 -37.65 7.00
CA VAL A 312 -8.81 -38.13 7.06
C VAL A 312 -9.19 -38.40 8.51
N THR A 313 -10.37 -37.98 8.89
CA THR A 313 -10.98 -38.32 10.18
C THR A 313 -12.32 -39.02 9.97
N ARG A 314 -12.68 -39.94 10.89
CA ARG A 314 -13.95 -40.67 10.96
C ARG A 314 -14.67 -40.44 12.27
N THR A 315 -14.20 -39.49 13.04
CA THR A 315 -14.79 -39.11 14.32
C THR A 315 -14.93 -37.61 14.34
N ARG A 316 -15.88 -37.11 15.13
CA ARG A 316 -15.98 -35.68 15.39
C ARG A 316 -14.61 -35.15 15.77
N ALA A 317 -14.05 -34.33 14.91
CA ALA A 317 -12.67 -33.87 15.03
C ALA A 317 -12.62 -32.42 15.44
N ASP A 318 -11.55 -32.07 16.13
CA ASP A 318 -11.09 -30.67 16.14
C ASP A 318 -10.54 -30.34 14.74
N ALA A 319 -11.12 -29.31 14.09
CA ALA A 319 -10.69 -28.82 12.80
C ALA A 319 -9.18 -28.51 12.75
N GLN A 320 -8.63 -28.03 13.87
CA GLN A 320 -7.20 -27.73 14.02
C GLN A 320 -6.34 -28.98 14.00
N GLY A 321 -6.79 -30.08 14.62
CA GLY A 321 -6.07 -31.34 14.58
C GLY A 321 -5.97 -31.92 13.17
N LEU A 322 -7.04 -31.79 12.36
CA LEU A 322 -7.06 -32.24 10.97
C LEU A 322 -6.11 -31.41 10.11
N LEU A 323 -6.08 -30.09 10.29
CA LEU A 323 -5.14 -29.19 9.62
C LEU A 323 -3.67 -29.55 9.93
N VAL A 324 -3.34 -29.75 11.21
CA VAL A 324 -1.99 -30.13 11.63
C VAL A 324 -1.55 -31.47 11.02
N ALA A 325 -2.48 -32.43 10.92
CA ALA A 325 -2.18 -33.73 10.29
C ALA A 325 -1.91 -33.61 8.79
N ALA A 326 -2.70 -32.82 8.08
CA ALA A 326 -2.53 -32.54 6.66
C ALA A 326 -1.23 -31.74 6.40
N ASP A 327 -0.92 -30.73 7.21
CA ASP A 327 0.32 -29.94 7.11
C ASP A 327 1.57 -30.82 7.27
N ARG A 328 1.59 -31.71 8.28
CA ARG A 328 2.66 -32.70 8.43
C ARG A 328 2.81 -33.58 7.18
N ALA A 329 1.73 -33.88 6.49
CA ALA A 329 1.77 -34.64 5.25
C ALA A 329 2.37 -33.82 4.11
N VAL A 330 1.99 -32.55 3.92
CA VAL A 330 2.64 -31.63 2.96
C VAL A 330 4.14 -31.56 3.21
N TYR A 331 4.53 -31.38 4.48
CA TYR A 331 5.95 -31.33 4.83
C TYR A 331 6.70 -32.60 4.43
N ARG A 332 6.10 -33.80 4.59
CA ARG A 332 6.69 -35.07 4.12
C ARG A 332 6.83 -35.08 2.59
N ALA A 333 5.80 -34.65 1.87
CA ALA A 333 5.84 -34.54 0.41
C ALA A 333 6.99 -33.61 -0.05
N LYS A 334 7.12 -32.43 0.54
CA LYS A 334 8.21 -31.50 0.24
C LYS A 334 9.60 -32.10 0.52
N ARG A 335 9.77 -32.82 1.63
CA ARG A 335 11.05 -33.45 1.98
C ARG A 335 11.41 -34.64 1.10
N ALA A 336 10.47 -35.37 0.59
CA ALA A 336 10.67 -36.54 -0.24
C ALA A 336 10.95 -36.22 -1.73
N GLY A 337 11.07 -34.92 -2.08
CA GLY A 337 11.45 -34.47 -3.42
C GLY A 337 10.42 -33.57 -4.13
N ARG A 338 9.36 -33.17 -3.43
CA ARG A 338 8.25 -32.38 -4.00
C ARG A 338 7.49 -33.12 -5.10
N ASP A 339 6.56 -32.43 -5.80
CA ASP A 339 5.73 -33.02 -6.88
C ASP A 339 5.16 -34.40 -6.50
N GLN A 340 4.58 -34.50 -5.32
CA GLN A 340 4.04 -35.77 -4.83
C GLN A 340 2.95 -35.58 -3.77
N VAL A 341 2.22 -36.67 -3.51
CA VAL A 341 1.19 -36.74 -2.51
C VAL A 341 1.67 -37.54 -1.31
N ALA A 342 1.43 -37.03 -0.10
CA ALA A 342 1.62 -37.77 1.14
C ALA A 342 0.31 -37.83 1.94
N GLY A 343 -0.01 -39.02 2.46
CA GLY A 343 -1.16 -39.26 3.29
C GLY A 343 -0.85 -39.46 4.77
N PRO A 344 -1.80 -39.93 5.57
CA PRO A 344 -1.58 -40.33 6.95
C PRO A 344 -0.45 -41.34 7.02
N SER A 345 0.50 -41.15 7.94
CA SER A 345 1.46 -42.20 8.25
C SER A 345 0.73 -43.34 8.96
N ASP A 346 1.04 -44.59 8.61
CA ASP A 346 0.50 -45.81 9.26
C ASP A 346 0.93 -46.01 10.74
N THR A 347 1.15 -44.93 11.46
CA THR A 347 1.38 -44.97 12.90
C THR A 347 0.05 -44.71 13.61
N SER A 348 -0.63 -45.79 13.96
CA SER A 348 -1.63 -45.85 15.02
C SER A 348 -1.13 -45.13 16.27
N GLY A 349 -1.76 -43.99 16.57
CA GLY A 349 -1.54 -43.24 17.80
C GLY A 349 -1.39 -41.75 17.60
N ILE A 350 -2.51 -41.04 17.61
CA ILE A 350 -2.52 -39.60 17.89
C ILE A 350 -2.08 -39.44 19.35
N PRO A 351 -0.92 -38.86 19.68
CA PRO A 351 -0.62 -38.55 21.06
C PRO A 351 -1.61 -37.45 21.51
N ALA A 352 -2.26 -37.70 22.62
CA ALA A 352 -3.14 -36.76 23.30
C ALA A 352 -2.43 -35.40 23.48
N PRO A 353 -3.16 -34.26 23.41
CA PRO A 353 -2.56 -32.94 23.60
C PRO A 353 -1.95 -32.89 25.01
N ARG A 354 -0.66 -32.60 25.09
CA ARG A 354 0.02 -32.27 26.33
C ARG A 354 -0.64 -31.00 26.88
N THR A 355 -1.41 -31.16 27.93
CA THR A 355 -1.87 -30.05 28.76
C THR A 355 -0.66 -29.23 29.16
N ALA A 356 -0.57 -27.98 28.70
CA ALA A 356 0.40 -27.02 29.15
C ALA A 356 0.10 -26.77 30.65
N GLY A 357 0.99 -27.27 31.51
CA GLY A 357 0.99 -26.96 32.92
C GLY A 357 1.19 -25.45 33.10
N ARG A 358 0.32 -24.89 33.93
CA ARG A 358 0.50 -23.56 34.51
C ARG A 358 1.80 -23.56 35.35
N VAL A 359 2.68 -22.62 35.07
CA VAL A 359 3.49 -21.92 36.08
C VAL A 359 3.47 -20.43 35.72
#